data_522b9e4aa764f85491e80c92116b435e
#
_entry.id   522b9e4aa764f85491e80c92116b435e
#
_cell.length_a   1.000
_cell.length_b   1.000
_cell.length_c   1.000
_cell.angle_alpha   90.00
_cell.angle_beta   90.00
_cell.angle_gamma   90.00
#
_symmetry.space_group_name_H-M   'P 1'
#
loop_
_entity.id
_entity.type
_entity.pdbx_description
1 polymer ?
#
loop_
_entity_poly.entity_id
_entity_poly.type
_entity_poly.pdbx_seq_one_letter_code
_entity_poly.pdbx_strand_id
1 'polypeptide(L)'
;INNSRDALGIALLYLGYSVNTTDEAEIQEAYQLIADAVKNGVYQGKVMDEVFQKMEGGNAAIAMYYAGDYLTMLENNPDLKFVVPKEGSNWFVDAMCVLKTAQHKEEAEAWINFIASTESSLANMDYIGYASPNLEALEGYPAYYEETYGEPLDEERYEIMAAPDDVLARCELYTNLPADTLTLYNDLWTELGI
;
A
#
# COMPACT_ATOMS: atom_id res chain seq x y z
N ILE A 1 1.36 7.94 -7.53
CA ILE A 1 2.18 6.73 -7.31
C ILE A 1 2.81 6.27 -8.64
N ASN A 2 4.06 5.81 -8.62
CA ASN A 2 4.77 5.29 -9.79
C ASN A 2 4.82 3.75 -9.78
N ASN A 3 3.65 3.14 -9.82
CA ASN A 3 3.44 1.71 -9.88
C ASN A 3 2.28 1.44 -10.85
N SER A 4 2.49 0.62 -11.87
CA SER A 4 1.49 0.35 -12.93
C SER A 4 0.22 -0.31 -12.38
N ARG A 5 0.37 -1.28 -11.48
CA ARG A 5 -0.77 -2.00 -10.88
C ARG A 5 -1.60 -1.09 -9.98
N ASP A 6 -0.95 -0.30 -9.13
CA ASP A 6 -1.65 0.60 -8.22
C ASP A 6 -2.35 1.74 -8.97
N ALA A 7 -1.66 2.37 -9.91
CA ALA A 7 -2.21 3.49 -10.65
C ALA A 7 -3.39 3.10 -11.54
N LEU A 8 -3.26 2.02 -12.32
CA LEU A 8 -4.37 1.49 -13.13
C LEU A 8 -5.45 0.88 -12.25
N GLY A 9 -5.08 0.24 -11.13
CA GLY A 9 -6.02 -0.34 -10.18
C GLY A 9 -7.01 0.68 -9.61
N ILE A 10 -6.56 1.88 -9.31
CA ILE A 10 -7.45 2.96 -8.84
C ILE A 10 -8.39 3.45 -9.93
N ALA A 11 -7.91 3.57 -11.17
CA ALA A 11 -8.78 3.92 -12.28
C ALA A 11 -9.83 2.82 -12.54
N LEU A 12 -9.44 1.55 -12.42
CA LEU A 12 -10.37 0.42 -12.51
C LEU A 12 -11.44 0.48 -11.42
N LEU A 13 -11.07 0.67 -10.16
CA LEU A 13 -12.02 0.81 -9.05
C LEU A 13 -12.98 1.98 -9.26
N TYR A 14 -12.48 3.12 -9.71
CA TYR A 14 -13.31 4.29 -10.04
C TYR A 14 -14.36 3.97 -11.12
N LEU A 15 -13.99 3.15 -12.11
CA LEU A 15 -14.88 2.69 -13.17
C LEU A 15 -15.80 1.54 -12.74
N GLY A 16 -15.60 0.98 -11.53
CA GLY A 16 -16.37 -0.15 -11.00
C GLY A 16 -15.88 -1.51 -11.45
N TYR A 17 -14.64 -1.59 -11.93
CA TYR A 17 -13.97 -2.83 -12.34
C TYR A 17 -13.07 -3.39 -11.24
N SER A 18 -12.77 -4.69 -11.32
CA SER A 18 -11.82 -5.33 -10.40
C SER A 18 -10.38 -4.86 -10.67
N VAL A 19 -9.60 -4.67 -9.60
CA VAL A 19 -8.14 -4.42 -9.71
C VAL A 19 -7.37 -5.62 -10.29
N ASN A 20 -8.05 -6.77 -10.39
CA ASN A 20 -7.50 -8.01 -10.93
C ASN A 20 -8.06 -8.36 -12.31
N THR A 21 -8.77 -7.45 -12.96
CA THR A 21 -9.34 -7.73 -14.28
C THR A 21 -8.28 -8.13 -15.29
N THR A 22 -8.64 -9.07 -16.15
CA THR A 22 -7.86 -9.49 -17.31
C THR A 22 -8.54 -9.10 -18.63
N ASP A 23 -9.65 -8.37 -18.54
CA ASP A 23 -10.35 -7.85 -19.73
C ASP A 23 -9.59 -6.64 -20.29
N GLU A 24 -9.12 -6.80 -21.51
CA GLU A 24 -8.34 -5.76 -22.21
C GLU A 24 -9.12 -4.46 -22.38
N ALA A 25 -10.45 -4.53 -22.59
CA ALA A 25 -11.27 -3.34 -22.80
C ALA A 25 -11.39 -2.53 -21.50
N GLU A 26 -11.56 -3.18 -20.34
CA GLU A 26 -11.58 -2.53 -19.03
C GLU A 26 -10.22 -1.88 -18.70
N ILE A 27 -9.12 -2.58 -18.99
CA ILE A 27 -7.76 -2.08 -18.78
C ILE A 27 -7.49 -0.85 -19.67
N GLN A 28 -7.92 -0.88 -20.93
CA GLN A 28 -7.79 0.24 -21.86
C GLN A 28 -8.63 1.44 -21.43
N GLU A 29 -9.84 1.24 -20.91
CA GLU A 29 -10.69 2.31 -20.40
C GLU A 29 -10.04 2.99 -19.17
N ALA A 30 -9.49 2.20 -18.25
CA ALA A 30 -8.75 2.72 -17.10
C ALA A 30 -7.50 3.51 -17.52
N TYR A 31 -6.74 3.00 -18.49
CA TYR A 31 -5.60 3.70 -19.08
C TYR A 31 -6.03 5.04 -19.70
N GLN A 32 -7.09 5.05 -20.50
CA GLN A 32 -7.57 6.26 -21.16
C GLN A 32 -8.00 7.33 -20.16
N LEU A 33 -8.64 6.94 -19.05
CA LEU A 33 -8.99 7.85 -17.96
C LEU A 33 -7.76 8.57 -17.40
N ILE A 34 -6.69 7.81 -17.14
CA ILE A 34 -5.42 8.37 -16.63
C ILE A 34 -4.75 9.24 -17.70
N ALA A 35 -4.69 8.78 -18.95
CA ALA A 35 -4.08 9.51 -20.06
C ALA A 35 -4.75 10.86 -20.30
N ASP A 36 -6.08 10.91 -20.24
CA ASP A 36 -6.82 12.17 -20.35
C ASP A 36 -6.53 13.11 -19.17
N ALA A 37 -6.40 12.60 -17.95
CA ALA A 37 -6.03 13.39 -16.79
C ALA A 37 -4.60 13.94 -16.90
N VAL A 38 -3.65 13.14 -17.38
CA VAL A 38 -2.27 13.57 -17.70
C VAL A 38 -2.28 14.69 -18.73
N LYS A 39 -2.96 14.48 -19.86
CA LYS A 39 -3.08 15.46 -20.96
C LYS A 39 -3.68 16.80 -20.51
N ASN A 40 -4.60 16.75 -19.55
CA ASN A 40 -5.24 17.94 -18.99
C ASN A 40 -4.45 18.57 -17.82
N GLY A 41 -3.25 18.06 -17.49
CA GLY A 41 -2.40 18.60 -16.44
C GLY A 41 -2.98 18.42 -15.02
N VAL A 42 -3.78 17.37 -14.78
CA VAL A 42 -4.38 17.09 -13.47
C VAL A 42 -3.33 16.66 -12.47
N TYR A 43 -2.34 15.88 -12.91
CA TYR A 43 -1.29 15.34 -12.05
C TYR A 43 -0.03 16.20 -12.06
N GLN A 44 0.57 16.38 -10.90
CA GLN A 44 1.91 16.99 -10.80
C GLN A 44 3.01 16.07 -11.34
N GLY A 45 2.81 14.77 -11.24
CA GLY A 45 3.73 13.73 -11.70
C GLY A 45 3.45 12.39 -11.03
N LYS A 46 4.17 11.37 -11.47
CA LYS A 46 4.21 10.07 -10.81
C LYS A 46 5.49 9.96 -9.99
N VAL A 47 5.33 9.68 -8.71
CA VAL A 47 6.41 9.63 -7.74
C VAL A 47 6.27 8.38 -6.87
N MET A 48 7.35 7.98 -6.22
CA MET A 48 7.37 7.04 -5.10
C MET A 48 7.79 7.81 -3.83
N ASP A 49 8.97 7.61 -3.33
CA ASP A 49 9.44 8.19 -2.05
C ASP A 49 9.41 9.72 -2.02
N GLU A 50 9.42 10.39 -3.17
CA GLU A 50 9.29 11.86 -3.24
C GLU A 50 7.92 12.35 -2.73
N VAL A 51 6.93 11.46 -2.58
CA VAL A 51 5.63 11.80 -2.00
C VAL A 51 5.78 12.33 -0.57
N PHE A 52 6.71 11.79 0.22
CA PHE A 52 6.99 12.25 1.58
C PHE A 52 7.28 13.75 1.59
N GLN A 53 8.28 14.19 0.84
CA GLN A 53 8.64 15.62 0.77
C GLN A 53 7.50 16.50 0.25
N LYS A 54 6.69 15.99 -0.68
CA LYS A 54 5.57 16.76 -1.24
C LYS A 54 4.43 16.91 -0.24
N MET A 55 4.05 15.87 0.45
CA MET A 55 2.93 15.88 1.40
C MET A 55 3.33 16.55 2.72
N GLU A 56 4.46 16.19 3.28
CA GLU A 56 4.99 16.81 4.51
C GLU A 56 5.24 18.31 4.35
N GLY A 57 5.79 18.72 3.21
CA GLY A 57 6.05 20.13 2.88
C GLY A 57 4.85 20.93 2.37
N GLY A 58 3.66 20.32 2.27
CA GLY A 58 2.46 20.99 1.77
C GLY A 58 2.51 21.34 0.27
N ASN A 59 3.38 20.70 -0.50
CA ASN A 59 3.57 20.97 -1.93
C ASN A 59 2.64 20.15 -2.84
N ALA A 60 1.83 19.27 -2.26
CA ALA A 60 0.76 18.54 -2.94
C ALA A 60 -0.49 18.52 -2.06
N ALA A 61 -1.66 18.70 -2.66
CA ALA A 61 -2.92 18.72 -1.93
C ALA A 61 -3.50 17.31 -1.72
N ILE A 62 -3.25 16.39 -2.65
CA ILE A 62 -3.73 15.01 -2.62
C ILE A 62 -2.63 14.12 -3.21
N ALA A 63 -2.39 13.01 -2.56
CA ALA A 63 -1.56 11.94 -3.08
C ALA A 63 -2.23 10.59 -2.82
N MET A 64 -2.03 9.68 -3.74
CA MET A 64 -2.35 8.27 -3.58
C MET A 64 -1.11 7.56 -3.08
N TYR A 65 -1.21 6.96 -1.89
CA TYR A 65 -0.07 6.28 -1.30
C TYR A 65 -0.50 5.25 -0.25
N TYR A 66 0.46 4.57 0.35
CA TYR A 66 0.24 3.46 1.26
C TYR A 66 -0.08 3.91 2.68
N ALA A 67 -0.89 3.12 3.38
CA ALA A 67 -1.41 3.44 4.70
C ALA A 67 -0.31 3.62 5.77
N GLY A 68 0.67 2.71 5.84
CA GLY A 68 1.77 2.81 6.79
C GLY A 68 2.66 4.03 6.56
N ASP A 69 2.93 4.35 5.29
CA ASP A 69 3.72 5.54 4.95
C ASP A 69 3.01 6.84 5.34
N TYR A 70 1.66 6.86 5.30
CA TYR A 70 0.90 8.00 5.82
C TYR A 70 1.17 8.21 7.31
N LEU A 71 1.21 7.14 8.11
CA LEU A 71 1.49 7.25 9.54
C LEU A 71 2.88 7.85 9.81
N THR A 72 3.86 7.51 8.98
CA THR A 72 5.20 8.12 9.03
C THR A 72 5.17 9.60 8.60
N MET A 73 4.46 9.95 7.52
CA MET A 73 4.33 11.35 7.09
C MET A 73 3.59 12.22 8.12
N LEU A 74 2.66 11.65 8.87
CA LEU A 74 1.88 12.34 9.91
C LEU A 74 2.78 12.89 11.02
N GLU A 75 3.91 12.26 11.30
CA GLU A 75 4.88 12.74 12.30
C GLU A 75 5.48 14.11 11.92
N ASN A 76 5.64 14.37 10.62
CA ASN A 76 6.21 15.62 10.10
C ASN A 76 5.14 16.65 9.67
N ASN A 77 3.91 16.17 9.40
CA ASN A 77 2.79 17.06 9.05
C ASN A 77 1.47 16.53 9.62
N PRO A 78 1.06 16.97 10.84
CA PRO A 78 -0.15 16.50 11.51
C PRO A 78 -1.46 16.96 10.85
N ASP A 79 -1.40 17.84 9.85
CA ASP A 79 -2.59 18.29 9.10
C ASP A 79 -3.01 17.29 8.01
N LEU A 80 -2.18 16.30 7.70
CA LEU A 80 -2.49 15.26 6.73
C LEU A 80 -3.68 14.41 7.20
N LYS A 81 -4.47 13.94 6.24
CA LYS A 81 -5.58 13.01 6.47
C LYS A 81 -5.51 11.85 5.50
N PHE A 82 -5.85 10.67 5.99
CA PHE A 82 -5.93 9.46 5.19
C PHE A 82 -7.38 9.04 4.99
N VAL A 83 -7.70 8.50 3.84
CA VAL A 83 -9.02 7.97 3.53
C VAL A 83 -8.94 6.82 2.54
N VAL A 84 -9.64 5.73 2.81
CA VAL A 84 -9.96 4.71 1.83
C VAL A 84 -11.26 5.13 1.15
N PRO A 85 -11.27 5.40 -0.17
CA PRO A 85 -12.46 5.85 -0.89
C PRO A 85 -13.62 4.85 -0.79
N LYS A 86 -14.85 5.34 -1.03
CA LYS A 86 -16.04 4.47 -1.06
C LYS A 86 -16.00 3.44 -2.20
N GLU A 87 -15.26 3.74 -3.25
CA GLU A 87 -15.02 2.85 -4.38
C GLU A 87 -14.13 1.66 -3.99
N GLY A 88 -13.48 1.75 -2.85
CA GLY A 88 -12.56 0.72 -2.34
C GLY A 88 -11.10 1.03 -2.58
N SER A 89 -10.28 0.05 -2.30
CA SER A 89 -8.83 0.06 -2.51
C SER A 89 -8.33 -1.35 -2.81
N ASN A 90 -7.06 -1.48 -3.16
CA ASN A 90 -6.37 -2.76 -3.06
C ASN A 90 -5.88 -2.98 -1.63
N TRP A 91 -5.67 -4.23 -1.26
CA TRP A 91 -4.79 -4.60 -0.17
C TRP A 91 -3.81 -5.67 -0.64
N PHE A 92 -2.68 -5.77 0.01
CA PHE A 92 -1.57 -6.63 -0.40
C PHE A 92 -0.85 -7.20 0.81
N VAL A 93 -0.05 -8.22 0.56
CA VAL A 93 0.77 -8.88 1.57
C VAL A 93 2.20 -8.93 1.04
N ASP A 94 3.12 -8.31 1.79
CA ASP A 94 4.55 -8.46 1.52
C ASP A 94 5.04 -9.79 2.08
N ALA A 95 5.91 -10.46 1.35
CA ALA A 95 6.38 -11.79 1.68
C ALA A 95 7.90 -11.92 1.55
N MET A 96 8.50 -12.61 2.51
CA MET A 96 9.88 -13.06 2.41
C MET A 96 9.95 -14.44 1.79
N CYS A 97 10.83 -14.64 0.81
CA CYS A 97 11.00 -15.90 0.10
C CYS A 97 12.45 -16.38 0.16
N VAL A 98 12.63 -17.69 0.32
CA VAL A 98 13.95 -18.33 0.18
C VAL A 98 14.07 -18.88 -1.23
N LEU A 99 15.09 -18.42 -1.97
CA LEU A 99 15.34 -18.88 -3.32
C LEU A 99 15.73 -20.37 -3.35
N LYS A 100 15.33 -21.10 -4.39
CA LYS A 100 15.69 -22.52 -4.58
C LYS A 100 17.21 -22.75 -4.65
N THR A 101 17.96 -21.73 -5.07
CA THR A 101 19.42 -21.75 -5.21
C THR A 101 20.15 -21.22 -3.99
N ALA A 102 19.44 -20.87 -2.90
CA ALA A 102 20.05 -20.35 -1.69
C ALA A 102 21.05 -21.36 -1.11
N GLN A 103 22.25 -20.88 -0.81
CA GLN A 103 23.32 -21.69 -0.20
C GLN A 103 23.23 -21.72 1.33
N HIS A 104 22.51 -20.75 1.92
CA HIS A 104 22.33 -20.53 3.36
C HIS A 104 20.83 -20.58 3.70
N LYS A 105 20.20 -21.71 3.36
CA LYS A 105 18.74 -21.86 3.53
C LYS A 105 18.33 -21.84 5.00
N GLU A 106 19.08 -22.53 5.85
CA GLU A 106 18.77 -22.63 7.30
C GLU A 106 18.87 -21.27 7.98
N GLU A 107 19.86 -20.47 7.63
CA GLU A 107 20.02 -19.11 8.14
C GLU A 107 18.91 -18.18 7.64
N ALA A 108 18.50 -18.32 6.38
CA ALA A 108 17.39 -17.56 5.82
C ALA A 108 16.06 -17.90 6.51
N GLU A 109 15.80 -19.19 6.75
CA GLU A 109 14.61 -19.64 7.50
C GLU A 109 14.66 -19.16 8.97
N ALA A 110 15.83 -19.19 9.60
CA ALA A 110 16.02 -18.65 10.96
C ALA A 110 15.75 -17.15 11.01
N TRP A 111 16.17 -16.38 10.00
CA TRP A 111 15.88 -14.97 9.88
C TRP A 111 14.37 -14.69 9.72
N ILE A 112 13.71 -15.44 8.85
CA ILE A 112 12.24 -15.31 8.65
C ILE A 112 11.51 -15.59 9.97
N ASN A 113 11.88 -16.66 10.69
CA ASN A 113 11.32 -16.99 11.99
C ASN A 113 11.56 -15.88 13.04
N PHE A 114 12.74 -15.27 13.04
CA PHE A 114 13.06 -14.16 13.93
C PHE A 114 12.16 -12.95 13.65
N ILE A 115 12.04 -12.52 12.37
CA ILE A 115 11.22 -11.38 11.98
C ILE A 115 9.71 -11.64 12.25
N ALA A 116 9.26 -12.90 12.10
CA ALA A 116 7.89 -13.30 12.36
C ALA A 116 7.58 -13.55 13.85
N SER A 117 8.57 -13.43 14.75
CA SER A 117 8.33 -13.54 16.21
C SER A 117 7.47 -12.37 16.70
N THR A 118 6.72 -12.58 17.80
CA THR A 118 5.86 -11.54 18.37
C THR A 118 6.65 -10.28 18.72
N GLU A 119 7.81 -10.41 19.35
CA GLU A 119 8.68 -9.29 19.72
C GLU A 119 9.14 -8.47 18.51
N SER A 120 9.67 -9.16 17.47
CA SER A 120 10.12 -8.49 16.24
C SER A 120 8.94 -7.90 15.45
N SER A 121 7.80 -8.57 15.44
CA SER A 121 6.60 -8.07 14.78
C SER A 121 6.06 -6.79 15.43
N LEU A 122 6.01 -6.71 16.75
CA LEU A 122 5.63 -5.51 17.49
C LEU A 122 6.55 -4.32 17.16
N ALA A 123 7.86 -4.54 17.20
CA ALA A 123 8.86 -3.52 16.89
C ALA A 123 8.75 -3.05 15.42
N ASN A 124 8.50 -3.98 14.48
CA ASN A 124 8.29 -3.63 13.08
C ASN A 124 7.00 -2.85 12.86
N MET A 125 5.88 -3.27 13.45
CA MET A 125 4.61 -2.55 13.37
C MET A 125 4.76 -1.10 13.84
N ASP A 126 5.46 -0.91 14.95
CA ASP A 126 5.73 0.41 15.52
C ASP A 126 6.57 1.30 14.57
N TYR A 127 7.62 0.70 13.99
CA TYR A 127 8.56 1.44 13.15
C TYR A 127 8.03 1.77 11.75
N ILE A 128 7.32 0.83 11.11
CA ILE A 128 6.89 0.99 9.71
C ILE A 128 5.41 1.34 9.56
N GLY A 129 4.61 1.27 10.61
CA GLY A 129 3.17 1.60 10.58
C GLY A 129 2.29 0.59 9.83
N TYR A 130 2.73 -0.65 9.62
CA TYR A 130 1.97 -1.70 8.94
C TYR A 130 1.63 -2.84 9.88
N ALA A 131 0.45 -3.44 9.67
CA ALA A 131 0.03 -4.63 10.40
C ALA A 131 0.94 -5.83 10.13
N SER A 132 1.18 -6.62 11.16
CA SER A 132 1.88 -7.92 11.05
C SER A 132 0.88 -9.05 10.81
N PRO A 133 1.25 -10.12 10.06
CA PRO A 133 0.47 -11.34 9.99
C PRO A 133 0.55 -12.17 11.30
N ASN A 134 1.38 -11.79 12.26
CA ASN A 134 1.43 -12.38 13.59
C ASN A 134 0.25 -11.83 14.44
N LEU A 135 -0.78 -12.67 14.66
CA LEU A 135 -1.99 -12.26 15.39
C LEU A 135 -1.70 -11.83 16.82
N GLU A 136 -0.79 -12.51 17.52
CA GLU A 136 -0.41 -12.15 18.89
C GLU A 136 0.22 -10.75 18.95
N ALA A 137 1.06 -10.41 17.96
CA ALA A 137 1.62 -9.08 17.83
C ALA A 137 0.53 -8.04 17.50
N LEU A 138 -0.36 -8.35 16.55
CA LEU A 138 -1.43 -7.44 16.15
C LEU A 138 -2.36 -7.12 17.31
N GLU A 139 -2.83 -8.13 18.04
CA GLU A 139 -3.70 -7.97 19.21
C GLU A 139 -2.98 -7.31 20.40
N GLY A 140 -1.67 -7.57 20.53
CA GLY A 140 -0.84 -7.02 21.61
C GLY A 140 -0.33 -5.60 21.36
N TYR A 141 -0.44 -5.08 20.14
CA TYR A 141 0.17 -3.80 19.78
C TYR A 141 -0.35 -2.59 20.57
N PRO A 142 -1.65 -2.46 20.89
CA PRO A 142 -2.10 -1.35 21.74
C PRO A 142 -1.44 -1.30 23.13
N ALA A 143 -1.25 -2.47 23.76
CA ALA A 143 -0.58 -2.55 25.05
C ALA A 143 0.93 -2.25 24.93
N TYR A 144 1.57 -2.75 23.89
CA TYR A 144 2.98 -2.45 23.57
C TYR A 144 3.21 -0.95 23.36
N TYR A 145 2.29 -0.29 22.63
CA TYR A 145 2.36 1.16 22.39
C TYR A 145 2.24 1.96 23.70
N GLU A 146 1.25 1.63 24.54
CA GLU A 146 1.06 2.29 25.83
C GLU A 146 2.27 2.09 26.76
N GLU A 147 2.86 0.88 26.78
CA GLU A 147 4.07 0.63 27.58
C GLU A 147 5.27 1.43 27.05
N THR A 148 5.39 1.58 25.73
CA THR A 148 6.53 2.24 25.09
C THR A 148 6.47 3.76 25.21
N TYR A 149 5.29 4.35 25.03
CA TYR A 149 5.11 5.81 24.93
C TYR A 149 4.43 6.44 26.13
N GLY A 150 3.85 5.66 27.04
CA GLY A 150 3.16 6.13 28.23
C GLY A 150 1.78 6.75 27.98
N GLU A 151 1.23 6.55 26.79
CA GLU A 151 -0.09 7.01 26.37
C GLU A 151 -0.81 5.93 25.52
N PRO A 152 -2.14 5.88 25.58
CA PRO A 152 -2.89 4.90 24.79
C PRO A 152 -2.73 5.14 23.31
N LEU A 153 -2.72 4.06 22.54
CA LEU A 153 -2.74 4.11 21.07
C LEU A 153 -4.04 4.76 20.59
N ASP A 154 -3.92 5.74 19.70
CA ASP A 154 -5.05 6.37 19.04
C ASP A 154 -5.81 5.36 18.16
N GLU A 155 -7.14 5.33 18.24
CA GLU A 155 -7.99 4.38 17.53
C GLU A 155 -7.90 4.58 16.00
N GLU A 156 -7.89 5.84 15.52
CA GLU A 156 -7.75 6.15 14.09
C GLU A 156 -6.39 5.66 13.56
N ARG A 157 -5.32 5.84 14.33
CA ARG A 157 -3.99 5.33 13.98
C ARG A 157 -3.97 3.80 13.86
N TYR A 158 -4.63 3.11 14.82
CA TYR A 158 -4.71 1.65 14.76
C TYR A 158 -5.53 1.15 13.58
N GLU A 159 -6.68 1.77 13.29
CA GLU A 159 -7.54 1.42 12.16
C GLU A 159 -6.88 1.68 10.79
N ILE A 160 -5.98 2.65 10.69
CA ILE A 160 -5.19 2.89 9.47
C ILE A 160 -4.18 1.77 9.26
N MET A 161 -3.52 1.31 10.33
CA MET A 161 -2.55 0.21 10.30
C MET A 161 -3.24 -1.13 10.07
N ALA A 162 -4.34 -1.38 10.77
CA ALA A 162 -5.11 -2.63 10.78
C ALA A 162 -6.56 -2.32 10.38
N ALA A 163 -6.79 -2.14 9.08
CA ALA A 163 -8.08 -1.72 8.56
C ALA A 163 -9.24 -2.59 9.05
N PRO A 164 -10.35 -2.00 9.55
CA PRO A 164 -11.50 -2.74 10.04
C PRO A 164 -12.25 -3.47 8.92
N ASP A 165 -13.05 -4.46 9.29
CA ASP A 165 -13.74 -5.37 8.38
C ASP A 165 -14.62 -4.65 7.33
N ASP A 166 -15.26 -3.56 7.69
CA ASP A 166 -16.10 -2.78 6.78
C ASP A 166 -15.28 -2.03 5.72
N VAL A 167 -14.05 -1.65 6.04
CA VAL A 167 -13.08 -1.11 5.08
C VAL A 167 -12.56 -2.23 4.18
N LEU A 168 -12.14 -3.36 4.76
CA LEU A 168 -11.63 -4.51 4.01
C LEU A 168 -12.68 -5.10 3.06
N ALA A 169 -13.98 -5.06 3.44
CA ALA A 169 -15.09 -5.56 2.62
C ALA A 169 -15.25 -4.82 1.27
N ARG A 170 -14.68 -3.62 1.12
CA ARG A 170 -14.65 -2.87 -0.14
C ARG A 170 -13.26 -2.84 -0.80
N CYS A 171 -12.32 -3.59 -0.28
CA CYS A 171 -10.98 -3.71 -0.82
C CYS A 171 -10.78 -5.06 -1.51
N GLU A 172 -9.94 -5.10 -2.52
CA GLU A 172 -9.59 -6.33 -3.22
C GLU A 172 -8.13 -6.72 -2.98
N LEU A 173 -7.89 -8.00 -2.66
CA LEU A 173 -6.53 -8.54 -2.60
C LEU A 173 -5.98 -8.68 -4.03
N TYR A 174 -4.78 -8.21 -4.26
CA TYR A 174 -4.08 -8.47 -5.52
C TYR A 174 -3.83 -9.96 -5.72
N THR A 175 -4.21 -10.44 -6.91
CA THR A 175 -3.88 -11.77 -7.40
C THR A 175 -2.78 -11.72 -8.46
N ASN A 176 -2.15 -12.87 -8.72
CA ASN A 176 -1.18 -12.96 -9.80
C ASN A 176 -1.90 -12.89 -11.15
N LEU A 177 -1.56 -11.89 -11.96
CA LEU A 177 -2.09 -11.77 -13.32
C LEU A 177 -1.37 -12.69 -14.30
N PRO A 178 -2.05 -13.15 -15.37
CA PRO A 178 -1.39 -13.79 -16.49
C PRO A 178 -0.27 -12.91 -17.06
N ALA A 179 0.78 -13.52 -17.60
CA ALA A 179 1.96 -12.80 -18.07
C ALA A 179 1.63 -11.76 -19.18
N ASP A 180 0.73 -12.12 -20.09
CA ASP A 180 0.30 -11.23 -21.17
C ASP A 180 -0.46 -10.01 -20.64
N THR A 181 -1.34 -10.21 -19.66
CA THR A 181 -2.05 -9.12 -18.98
C THR A 181 -1.08 -8.21 -18.24
N LEU A 182 -0.13 -8.77 -17.49
CA LEU A 182 0.88 -7.99 -16.79
C LEU A 182 1.75 -7.17 -17.76
N THR A 183 2.09 -7.74 -18.92
CA THR A 183 2.80 -7.04 -19.97
C THR A 183 1.98 -5.85 -20.48
N LEU A 184 0.69 -6.04 -20.74
CA LEU A 184 -0.21 -4.96 -21.15
C LEU A 184 -0.23 -3.81 -20.14
N TYR A 185 -0.37 -4.10 -18.84
CA TYR A 185 -0.32 -3.07 -17.78
C TYR A 185 0.98 -2.26 -17.83
N ASN A 186 2.12 -2.93 -17.99
CA ASN A 186 3.41 -2.28 -17.98
C ASN A 186 3.66 -1.46 -19.25
N ASP A 187 3.20 -1.94 -20.40
CA ASP A 187 3.33 -1.24 -21.69
C ASP A 187 2.49 0.04 -21.66
N LEU A 188 1.23 -0.04 -21.27
CA LEU A 188 0.34 1.12 -21.13
C LEU A 188 0.88 2.14 -20.11
N TRP A 189 1.40 1.66 -18.98
CA TRP A 189 2.02 2.53 -17.99
C TRP A 189 3.25 3.27 -18.52
N THR A 190 4.05 2.58 -19.33
CA THR A 190 5.23 3.16 -19.98
C THR A 190 4.84 4.20 -21.04
N GLU A 191 3.75 3.95 -21.77
CA GLU A 191 3.23 4.86 -22.82
C GLU A 191 2.73 6.20 -22.23
N LEU A 192 2.24 6.23 -20.99
CA LEU A 192 1.80 7.46 -20.34
C LEU A 192 2.88 8.55 -20.24
N GLY A 193 4.16 8.18 -20.22
CA GLY A 193 5.29 9.12 -20.42
C GLY A 193 5.46 10.23 -19.37
N ILE A 194 4.85 10.11 -18.18
CA ILE A 194 4.96 11.07 -17.07
C ILE A 194 6.04 10.67 -16.07
#